data_d81197dfc807384891e402b34da061da
#
_entry.id   d81197dfc807384891e402b34da061da
#
_cell.length_a   1.000
_cell.length_b   1.000
_cell.length_c   1.000
_cell.angle_alpha   90.00
_cell.angle_beta   90.00
_cell.angle_gamma   90.00
#
_symmetry.space_group_name_H-M   'P 1'
#
loop_
_entity.id
_entity.type
_entity.pdbx_description
1 polymer ?
#
loop_
_entity_poly.entity_id
_entity_poly.type
_entity_poly.pdbx_seq_one_letter_code
_entity_poly.pdbx_strand_id
1 'polypeptide(L)'
;EGQPLFAVVRDNITQCTFYVVSGHGGPDPGAIGRVGKHELHEDEYAYDIALRLARNLMQEGAEVRIIIQDAKDGIRDEAYLSNSKRETCMGSPIPLNQVQRLQQRCDKINALYRKDRKKYKYCRAIFIHVDSRSKGTQTDVFFYHSNRKAESKRLAKNMKETFESKYGKHQPNRGFSGTVSGRNLYVLAHTTPASVFVELGNIQNTFDQRRLVIPSNRQALAKWLMEGFIKDYK
;
A
#
# COMPACT_ATOMS: atom_id res chain seq x y z
N GLU A 1 18.33 -14.29 -11.60
CA GLU A 1 18.07 -13.86 -10.20
C GLU A 1 18.94 -12.65 -9.93
N GLY A 2 18.34 -11.44 -10.08
CA GLY A 2 19.03 -10.20 -9.82
C GLY A 2 19.22 -10.01 -8.32
N GLN A 3 20.44 -9.72 -7.91
CA GLN A 3 20.73 -9.26 -6.55
C GLN A 3 19.96 -7.95 -6.29
N PRO A 4 19.44 -7.74 -5.08
CA PRO A 4 18.76 -6.49 -4.76
C PRO A 4 19.72 -5.30 -4.97
N LEU A 5 19.26 -4.28 -5.67
CA LEU A 5 20.01 -3.05 -5.97
C LEU A 5 20.34 -2.18 -4.74
N PHE A 6 20.09 -2.68 -3.53
CA PHE A 6 20.34 -1.97 -2.28
C PHE A 6 20.74 -2.94 -1.17
N ALA A 7 21.58 -2.47 -0.27
CA ALA A 7 22.03 -3.24 0.88
C ALA A 7 20.96 -3.29 1.97
N VAL A 8 20.88 -4.40 2.70
CA VAL A 8 20.19 -4.46 3.99
C VAL A 8 20.92 -3.52 4.95
N VAL A 9 20.21 -2.55 5.49
CA VAL A 9 20.77 -1.52 6.38
C VAL A 9 20.60 -1.90 7.84
N ARG A 10 19.53 -2.66 8.15
CA ARG A 10 19.18 -3.10 9.50
C ARG A 10 18.49 -4.47 9.45
N ASP A 11 18.63 -5.23 10.53
CA ASP A 11 18.05 -6.58 10.67
C ASP A 11 16.82 -6.59 11.61
N ASN A 12 16.01 -5.55 11.55
CA ASN A 12 14.89 -5.39 12.50
C ASN A 12 13.75 -6.38 12.28
N ILE A 13 13.54 -6.83 11.04
CA ILE A 13 12.36 -7.61 10.64
C ILE A 13 12.71 -8.80 9.71
N THR A 14 13.85 -9.45 9.95
CA THR A 14 14.33 -10.60 9.15
C THR A 14 13.41 -11.83 9.22
N GLN A 15 12.58 -11.94 10.25
CA GLN A 15 11.59 -13.02 10.41
C GLN A 15 10.22 -12.67 9.85
N CYS A 16 10.15 -11.60 9.04
CA CYS A 16 8.91 -11.07 8.50
C CYS A 16 8.80 -11.25 7.00
N THR A 17 7.59 -11.50 6.53
CA THR A 17 7.22 -11.50 5.11
C THR A 17 6.03 -10.57 4.90
N PHE A 18 6.12 -9.75 3.88
CA PHE A 18 5.07 -8.81 3.52
C PHE A 18 4.58 -9.03 2.09
N TYR A 19 3.26 -9.09 1.93
CA TYR A 19 2.59 -9.12 0.63
C TYR A 19 2.11 -7.70 0.33
N VAL A 20 2.81 -7.02 -0.55
CA VAL A 20 2.54 -5.61 -0.90
C VAL A 20 1.75 -5.55 -2.19
N VAL A 21 0.55 -4.99 -2.10
CA VAL A 21 -0.40 -4.95 -3.21
C VAL A 21 -0.78 -3.50 -3.47
N SER A 22 -0.38 -2.95 -4.60
CA SER A 22 -0.99 -1.73 -5.12
C SER A 22 -2.38 -2.02 -5.66
N GLY A 23 -3.36 -1.18 -5.34
CA GLY A 23 -4.71 -1.30 -5.86
C GLY A 23 -4.79 -1.14 -7.37
N HIS A 24 -5.81 -1.72 -7.99
CA HIS A 24 -6.07 -1.59 -9.42
C HIS A 24 -4.95 -2.17 -10.30
N GLY A 25 -4.62 -1.51 -11.40
CA GLY A 25 -3.60 -1.93 -12.36
C GLY A 25 -4.14 -2.65 -13.60
N GLY A 26 -3.33 -2.73 -14.66
CA GLY A 26 -3.72 -3.31 -15.94
C GLY A 26 -4.86 -2.54 -16.59
N PRO A 27 -6.03 -3.18 -16.82
CA PRO A 27 -7.18 -2.51 -17.43
C PRO A 27 -7.91 -1.53 -16.51
N ASP A 28 -7.58 -1.50 -15.22
CA ASP A 28 -8.27 -0.74 -14.19
C ASP A 28 -7.35 0.36 -13.61
N PRO A 29 -7.54 1.62 -13.99
CA PRO A 29 -6.74 2.73 -13.46
C PRO A 29 -7.13 3.14 -12.04
N GLY A 30 -8.23 2.62 -11.49
CA GLY A 30 -8.82 3.11 -10.25
C GLY A 30 -9.42 4.49 -10.40
N ALA A 31 -9.42 5.27 -9.33
CA ALA A 31 -9.90 6.64 -9.35
C ALA A 31 -8.96 7.56 -10.15
N ILE A 32 -9.53 8.55 -10.81
CA ILE A 32 -8.78 9.54 -11.61
C ILE A 32 -9.05 10.93 -11.04
N GLY A 33 -7.99 11.58 -10.52
CA GLY A 33 -8.00 12.97 -10.12
C GLY A 33 -7.35 13.85 -11.18
N ARG A 34 -7.41 15.18 -10.99
CA ARG A 34 -6.79 16.16 -11.91
C ARG A 34 -6.07 17.27 -11.17
N VAL A 35 -4.90 17.63 -11.69
CA VAL A 35 -4.15 18.83 -11.31
C VAL A 35 -3.84 19.59 -12.60
N GLY A 36 -4.53 20.72 -12.84
CA GLY A 36 -4.44 21.43 -14.10
C GLY A 36 -4.81 20.53 -15.29
N LYS A 37 -3.88 20.37 -16.22
CA LYS A 37 -4.03 19.49 -17.40
C LYS A 37 -3.65 18.02 -17.14
N HIS A 38 -3.10 17.71 -15.98
CA HIS A 38 -2.56 16.38 -15.67
C HIS A 38 -3.62 15.52 -14.97
N GLU A 39 -3.79 14.30 -15.44
CA GLU A 39 -4.56 13.28 -14.75
C GLU A 39 -3.68 12.55 -13.75
N LEU A 40 -4.26 12.28 -12.57
CA LEU A 40 -3.66 11.45 -11.55
C LEU A 40 -4.42 10.13 -11.52
N HIS A 41 -3.77 9.03 -11.89
CA HIS A 41 -4.37 7.70 -11.84
C HIS A 41 -3.99 6.99 -10.54
N GLU A 42 -4.98 6.51 -9.82
CA GLU A 42 -4.80 5.88 -8.50
C GLU A 42 -3.78 4.74 -8.56
N ASP A 43 -3.88 3.87 -9.55
CA ASP A 43 -3.01 2.69 -9.69
C ASP A 43 -1.52 3.06 -9.80
N GLU A 44 -1.20 4.13 -10.53
CA GLU A 44 0.19 4.58 -10.73
C GLU A 44 0.82 5.10 -9.42
N TYR A 45 0.08 5.91 -8.66
CA TYR A 45 0.57 6.44 -7.39
C TYR A 45 0.60 5.38 -6.29
N ALA A 46 -0.41 4.49 -6.25
CA ALA A 46 -0.41 3.35 -5.35
C ALA A 46 0.79 2.42 -5.63
N TYR A 47 1.12 2.19 -6.90
CA TYR A 47 2.26 1.37 -7.31
C TYR A 47 3.59 1.99 -6.89
N ASP A 48 3.80 3.29 -7.12
CA ASP A 48 5.02 3.98 -6.72
C ASP A 48 5.22 3.93 -5.18
N ILE A 49 4.14 4.15 -4.40
CA ILE A 49 4.19 4.04 -2.94
C ILE A 49 4.46 2.58 -2.52
N ALA A 50 3.86 1.61 -3.19
CA ALA A 50 4.09 0.18 -2.92
C ALA A 50 5.55 -0.21 -3.12
N LEU A 51 6.19 0.25 -4.19
CA LEU A 51 7.61 0.00 -4.46
C LEU A 51 8.52 0.66 -3.42
N ARG A 52 8.21 1.88 -3.00
CA ARG A 52 8.94 2.58 -1.93
C ARG A 52 8.81 1.84 -0.60
N LEU A 53 7.62 1.36 -0.28
CA LEU A 53 7.39 0.54 0.92
C LEU A 53 8.17 -0.78 0.84
N ALA A 54 8.10 -1.47 -0.28
CA ALA A 54 8.84 -2.71 -0.51
C ALA A 54 10.35 -2.50 -0.29
N ARG A 55 10.93 -1.47 -0.89
CA ARG A 55 12.33 -1.10 -0.69
C ARG A 55 12.65 -0.85 0.79
N ASN A 56 11.83 -0.06 1.48
CA ASN A 56 12.04 0.23 2.90
C ASN A 56 12.01 -1.03 3.76
N LEU A 57 11.04 -1.93 3.53
CA LEU A 57 10.92 -3.20 4.26
C LEU A 57 12.13 -4.12 4.01
N MET A 58 12.57 -4.21 2.76
CA MET A 58 13.73 -5.03 2.38
C MET A 58 15.03 -4.47 3.00
N GLN A 59 15.18 -3.15 3.10
CA GLN A 59 16.30 -2.52 3.79
C GLN A 59 16.34 -2.83 5.30
N GLU A 60 15.21 -3.16 5.89
CA GLU A 60 15.11 -3.62 7.28
C GLU A 60 15.21 -5.16 7.43
N GLY A 61 15.53 -5.87 6.34
CA GLY A 61 15.80 -7.30 6.32
C GLY A 61 14.60 -8.20 6.01
N ALA A 62 13.42 -7.63 5.74
CA ALA A 62 12.22 -8.42 5.45
C ALA A 62 12.25 -9.08 4.08
N GLU A 63 11.54 -10.20 3.96
CA GLU A 63 11.12 -10.75 2.67
C GLU A 63 9.88 -10.00 2.18
N VAL A 64 9.87 -9.60 0.92
CA VAL A 64 8.75 -8.86 0.33
C VAL A 64 8.29 -9.52 -0.95
N ARG A 65 6.98 -9.72 -1.07
CA ARG A 65 6.30 -10.20 -2.25
C ARG A 65 5.50 -9.06 -2.87
N ILE A 66 5.92 -8.56 -4.00
CA ILE A 66 5.20 -7.53 -4.77
C ILE A 66 4.20 -8.25 -5.67
N ILE A 67 2.91 -8.05 -5.42
CA ILE A 67 1.85 -8.83 -6.08
C ILE A 67 1.47 -8.24 -7.44
N ILE A 68 1.33 -6.93 -7.53
CA ILE A 68 1.09 -6.23 -8.79
C ILE A 68 2.42 -5.65 -9.28
N GLN A 69 2.76 -5.92 -10.52
CA GLN A 69 4.09 -5.63 -11.08
C GLN A 69 3.99 -4.97 -12.44
N ASP A 70 4.82 -3.96 -12.70
CA ASP A 70 5.07 -3.41 -14.03
C ASP A 70 6.54 -3.69 -14.42
N ALA A 71 6.73 -4.27 -15.60
CA ALA A 71 8.08 -4.66 -16.07
C ALA A 71 8.97 -3.47 -16.44
N LYS A 72 8.41 -2.28 -16.62
CA LYS A 72 9.14 -1.07 -17.04
C LYS A 72 9.20 -0.01 -15.96
N ASP A 73 8.12 0.18 -15.21
CA ASP A 73 8.04 1.24 -14.23
C ASP A 73 8.63 0.78 -12.88
N GLY A 74 9.65 1.52 -12.43
CA GLY A 74 10.21 1.42 -11.09
C GLY A 74 9.68 2.52 -10.18
N ILE A 75 10.47 2.88 -9.17
CA ILE A 75 10.23 4.08 -8.35
C ILE A 75 10.47 5.31 -9.22
N ARG A 76 9.50 6.22 -9.21
CA ARG A 76 9.51 7.43 -10.05
C ARG A 76 9.45 8.68 -9.20
N ASP A 77 10.27 9.68 -9.52
CA ASP A 77 10.35 10.94 -8.76
C ASP A 77 9.65 12.11 -9.47
N GLU A 78 8.97 11.85 -10.58
CA GLU A 78 8.14 12.83 -11.27
C GLU A 78 6.89 13.14 -10.45
N ALA A 79 6.40 14.40 -10.55
CA ALA A 79 5.15 14.82 -9.92
C ALA A 79 3.94 14.13 -10.57
N TYR A 80 3.94 14.03 -11.90
CA TYR A 80 2.85 13.48 -12.69
C TYR A 80 3.30 12.18 -13.35
N LEU A 81 2.79 11.07 -12.83
CA LEU A 81 3.16 9.74 -13.30
C LEU A 81 2.40 9.39 -14.57
N SER A 82 3.13 8.87 -15.56
CA SER A 82 2.54 8.41 -16.81
C SER A 82 1.70 7.17 -16.58
N ASN A 83 0.56 7.10 -17.26
CA ASN A 83 -0.30 5.92 -17.22
C ASN A 83 0.32 4.73 -17.90
N SER A 84 0.14 3.58 -17.31
CA SER A 84 0.45 2.28 -17.86
C SER A 84 -0.78 1.37 -17.83
N LYS A 85 -0.78 0.34 -18.67
CA LYS A 85 -1.72 -0.78 -18.61
C LYS A 85 -0.97 -2.11 -18.67
N ARG A 86 0.34 -2.05 -18.40
CA ARG A 86 1.24 -3.21 -18.50
C ARG A 86 1.30 -4.03 -17.22
N GLU A 87 0.68 -3.55 -16.16
CA GLU A 87 0.73 -4.23 -14.86
C GLU A 87 0.19 -5.66 -15.00
N THR A 88 0.87 -6.55 -14.30
CA THR A 88 0.50 -7.95 -14.19
C THR A 88 0.34 -8.34 -12.73
N CYS A 89 -0.39 -9.38 -12.47
CA CYS A 89 -0.42 -10.03 -11.17
C CYS A 89 0.62 -11.15 -11.16
N MET A 90 1.84 -10.84 -10.72
CA MET A 90 2.99 -11.76 -10.70
C MET A 90 3.21 -12.47 -12.05
N GLY A 91 3.26 -11.68 -13.13
CA GLY A 91 3.47 -12.16 -14.49
C GLY A 91 2.21 -12.60 -15.23
N SER A 92 1.08 -12.74 -14.56
CA SER A 92 -0.20 -13.10 -15.19
C SER A 92 -1.00 -11.85 -15.56
N PRO A 93 -1.65 -11.80 -16.74
CA PRO A 93 -2.52 -10.70 -17.13
C PRO A 93 -3.62 -10.45 -16.08
N ILE A 94 -3.90 -9.17 -15.83
CA ILE A 94 -4.96 -8.79 -14.89
C ILE A 94 -6.31 -8.85 -15.63
N PRO A 95 -7.31 -9.62 -15.15
CA PRO A 95 -8.60 -9.74 -15.80
C PRO A 95 -9.38 -8.42 -15.85
N LEU A 96 -10.20 -8.25 -16.87
CA LEU A 96 -11.10 -7.09 -17.00
C LEU A 96 -12.22 -7.12 -15.95
N ASN A 97 -12.71 -8.31 -15.60
CA ASN A 97 -13.76 -8.46 -14.59
C ASN A 97 -13.23 -8.16 -13.18
N GLN A 98 -13.91 -7.27 -12.46
CA GLN A 98 -13.49 -6.81 -11.14
C GLN A 98 -13.36 -7.95 -10.12
N VAL A 99 -14.34 -8.84 -10.03
CA VAL A 99 -14.30 -9.95 -9.07
C VAL A 99 -13.12 -10.87 -9.36
N GLN A 100 -12.88 -11.18 -10.63
CA GLN A 100 -11.74 -12.00 -11.05
C GLN A 100 -10.40 -11.33 -10.75
N ARG A 101 -10.29 -9.99 -10.92
CA ARG A 101 -9.07 -9.23 -10.54
C ARG A 101 -8.79 -9.35 -9.05
N LEU A 102 -9.81 -9.14 -8.23
CA LEU A 102 -9.68 -9.21 -6.78
C LEU A 102 -9.34 -10.62 -6.31
N GLN A 103 -10.02 -11.63 -6.87
CA GLN A 103 -9.75 -13.02 -6.55
C GLN A 103 -8.34 -13.45 -6.96
N GLN A 104 -7.87 -13.04 -8.14
CA GLN A 104 -6.54 -13.36 -8.64
C GLN A 104 -5.43 -12.95 -7.65
N ARG A 105 -5.48 -11.71 -7.13
CA ARG A 105 -4.48 -11.25 -6.16
C ARG A 105 -4.58 -11.95 -4.81
N CYS A 106 -5.79 -12.24 -4.35
CA CYS A 106 -6.00 -13.02 -3.13
C CYS A 106 -5.43 -14.45 -3.27
N ASP A 107 -5.66 -15.10 -4.39
CA ASP A 107 -5.16 -16.46 -4.66
C ASP A 107 -3.62 -16.49 -4.68
N LYS A 108 -2.99 -15.48 -5.30
CA LYS A 108 -1.52 -15.37 -5.31
C LYS A 108 -0.97 -15.19 -3.89
N ILE A 109 -1.54 -14.28 -3.11
CA ILE A 109 -1.15 -14.07 -1.71
C ILE A 109 -1.31 -15.35 -0.91
N ASN A 110 -2.46 -16.01 -1.00
CA ASN A 110 -2.75 -17.20 -0.23
C ASN A 110 -1.84 -18.38 -0.59
N ALA A 111 -1.48 -18.52 -1.88
CA ALA A 111 -0.54 -19.54 -2.33
C ALA A 111 0.88 -19.31 -1.77
N LEU A 112 1.35 -18.06 -1.78
CA LEU A 112 2.63 -17.68 -1.19
C LEU A 112 2.63 -17.86 0.32
N TYR A 113 1.57 -17.39 0.99
CA TYR A 113 1.43 -17.49 2.45
C TYR A 113 1.49 -18.92 2.96
N ARG A 114 0.89 -19.89 2.26
CA ARG A 114 0.99 -21.31 2.65
C ARG A 114 2.42 -21.82 2.75
N LYS A 115 3.33 -21.27 1.93
CA LYS A 115 4.77 -21.60 1.95
C LYS A 115 5.50 -20.75 3.00
N ASP A 116 5.29 -19.45 2.96
CA ASP A 116 6.03 -18.46 3.75
C ASP A 116 5.79 -18.61 5.26
N ARG A 117 4.56 -18.94 5.69
CA ARG A 117 4.21 -19.17 7.11
C ARG A 117 4.99 -20.28 7.79
N LYS A 118 5.62 -21.16 7.01
CA LYS A 118 6.50 -22.23 7.55
C LYS A 118 7.89 -21.72 7.85
N LYS A 119 8.30 -20.61 7.25
CA LYS A 119 9.64 -20.04 7.33
C LYS A 119 9.68 -18.75 8.15
N TYR A 120 8.64 -17.95 8.08
CA TYR A 120 8.58 -16.63 8.71
C TYR A 120 7.57 -16.60 9.85
N LYS A 121 7.95 -15.94 10.95
CA LYS A 121 7.10 -15.84 12.15
C LYS A 121 5.98 -14.81 12.00
N TYR A 122 6.18 -13.83 11.13
CA TYR A 122 5.25 -12.72 10.94
C TYR A 122 5.00 -12.52 9.45
N CYS A 123 3.76 -12.73 9.02
CA CYS A 123 3.34 -12.56 7.63
C CYS A 123 2.15 -11.60 7.59
N ARG A 124 2.24 -10.52 6.81
CA ARG A 124 1.18 -9.49 6.69
C ARG A 124 0.98 -9.08 5.24
N ALA A 125 -0.25 -8.75 4.89
CA ALA A 125 -0.58 -8.17 3.60
C ALA A 125 -1.03 -6.72 3.77
N ILE A 126 -0.73 -5.88 2.78
CA ILE A 126 -1.22 -4.51 2.68
C ILE A 126 -1.75 -4.24 1.27
N PHE A 127 -2.93 -3.64 1.22
CA PHE A 127 -3.57 -3.16 -0.01
C PHE A 127 -3.53 -1.64 0.00
N ILE A 128 -2.80 -1.05 -0.95
CA ILE A 128 -2.56 0.40 -1.01
C ILE A 128 -3.47 1.02 -2.05
N HIS A 129 -4.30 1.95 -1.63
CA HIS A 129 -5.27 2.66 -2.43
C HIS A 129 -5.24 4.17 -2.17
N VAL A 130 -5.89 4.93 -3.03
CA VAL A 130 -6.17 6.35 -2.85
C VAL A 130 -7.65 6.58 -3.07
N ASP A 131 -8.34 7.12 -2.08
CA ASP A 131 -9.80 7.32 -2.10
C ASP A 131 -10.23 8.38 -3.12
N SER A 132 -11.48 8.35 -3.50
CA SER A 132 -12.12 9.36 -4.34
C SER A 132 -13.42 9.83 -3.68
N ARG A 133 -13.45 11.09 -3.29
CA ARG A 133 -14.60 11.75 -2.66
C ARG A 133 -14.86 13.09 -3.30
N SER A 134 -15.84 13.86 -2.82
CA SER A 134 -16.06 15.22 -3.29
C SER A 134 -14.79 16.07 -3.13
N LYS A 135 -14.55 17.01 -4.03
CA LYS A 135 -13.35 17.86 -4.06
C LYS A 135 -13.08 18.62 -2.75
N GLY A 136 -14.14 19.03 -2.07
CA GLY A 136 -14.04 19.73 -0.78
C GLY A 136 -13.67 18.85 0.41
N THR A 137 -13.71 17.53 0.26
CA THR A 137 -13.44 16.59 1.35
C THR A 137 -11.97 16.28 1.44
N GLN A 138 -11.29 16.86 2.43
CA GLN A 138 -9.93 16.46 2.80
C GLN A 138 -9.98 15.21 3.66
N THR A 139 -9.12 14.25 3.35
CA THR A 139 -8.96 13.04 4.16
C THR A 139 -7.49 12.81 4.48
N ASP A 140 -7.17 12.36 5.68
CA ASP A 140 -5.78 12.01 5.96
C ASP A 140 -5.48 10.60 5.50
N VAL A 141 -5.96 9.62 6.22
CA VAL A 141 -5.77 8.22 5.87
C VAL A 141 -6.85 7.37 6.51
N PHE A 142 -7.34 6.38 5.80
CA PHE A 142 -8.22 5.36 6.36
C PHE A 142 -7.51 4.01 6.38
N PHE A 143 -7.61 3.33 7.52
CA PHE A 143 -7.12 1.96 7.69
C PHE A 143 -8.31 1.03 7.89
N TYR A 144 -8.54 0.14 6.94
CA TYR A 144 -9.60 -0.86 7.01
C TYR A 144 -9.02 -2.24 7.34
N HIS A 145 -9.74 -2.99 8.15
CA HIS A 145 -9.39 -4.36 8.52
C HIS A 145 -10.59 -5.29 8.42
N SER A 146 -10.34 -6.59 8.33
CA SER A 146 -11.40 -7.58 8.49
C SER A 146 -11.84 -7.65 9.95
N ASN A 147 -13.16 -7.69 10.19
CA ASN A 147 -13.72 -7.90 11.53
C ASN A 147 -13.47 -9.32 12.09
N ARG A 148 -13.05 -10.24 11.23
CA ARG A 148 -12.86 -11.65 11.58
C ARG A 148 -11.47 -11.97 12.14
N LYS A 149 -10.54 -10.99 12.14
CA LYS A 149 -9.14 -11.21 12.53
C LYS A 149 -8.67 -10.14 13.51
N ALA A 150 -8.44 -10.52 14.75
CA ALA A 150 -7.93 -9.62 15.78
C ALA A 150 -6.58 -9.00 15.41
N GLU A 151 -5.69 -9.78 14.76
CA GLU A 151 -4.38 -9.33 14.29
C GLU A 151 -4.47 -8.24 13.23
N SER A 152 -5.45 -8.33 12.31
CA SER A 152 -5.70 -7.27 11.31
C SER A 152 -6.16 -5.97 11.97
N LYS A 153 -7.03 -6.07 12.98
CA LYS A 153 -7.47 -4.90 13.76
C LYS A 153 -6.32 -4.27 14.54
N ARG A 154 -5.46 -5.07 15.16
CA ARG A 154 -4.26 -4.59 15.86
C ARG A 154 -3.31 -3.89 14.90
N LEU A 155 -3.04 -4.48 13.75
CA LEU A 155 -2.20 -3.90 12.70
C LEU A 155 -2.74 -2.53 12.26
N ALA A 156 -4.03 -2.43 11.94
CA ALA A 156 -4.66 -1.18 11.54
C ALA A 156 -4.56 -0.09 12.61
N LYS A 157 -4.72 -0.44 13.89
CA LYS A 157 -4.51 0.48 15.01
C LYS A 157 -3.07 0.95 15.11
N ASN A 158 -2.09 0.04 15.02
CA ASN A 158 -0.67 0.37 15.07
C ASN A 158 -0.27 1.29 13.91
N MET A 159 -0.83 1.07 12.71
CA MET A 159 -0.66 1.96 11.56
C MET A 159 -1.21 3.37 11.86
N LYS A 160 -2.45 3.46 12.34
CA LYS A 160 -3.08 4.75 12.67
C LYS A 160 -2.27 5.52 13.72
N GLU A 161 -1.88 4.89 14.79
CA GLU A 161 -1.08 5.52 15.85
C GLU A 161 0.28 6.01 15.35
N THR A 162 0.90 5.25 14.45
CA THR A 162 2.16 5.66 13.80
C THR A 162 1.94 6.92 12.97
N PHE A 163 0.92 6.96 12.13
CA PHE A 163 0.60 8.13 11.30
C PHE A 163 0.23 9.35 12.16
N GLU A 164 -0.60 9.17 13.18
CA GLU A 164 -0.97 10.23 14.11
C GLU A 164 0.25 10.87 14.79
N SER A 165 1.19 10.05 15.27
CA SER A 165 2.45 10.51 15.84
C SER A 165 3.30 11.28 14.82
N LYS A 166 3.37 10.82 13.57
CA LYS A 166 4.13 11.49 12.52
C LYS A 166 3.49 12.82 12.11
N TYR A 167 2.17 12.86 11.97
CA TYR A 167 1.47 14.12 11.72
C TYR A 167 1.68 15.11 12.85
N GLY A 168 1.57 14.68 14.11
CA GLY A 168 1.83 15.53 15.28
C GLY A 168 3.24 16.12 15.29
N LYS A 169 4.23 15.33 14.87
CA LYS A 169 5.64 15.78 14.80
C LYS A 169 5.90 16.73 13.63
N HIS A 170 5.40 16.42 12.44
CA HIS A 170 5.75 17.16 11.22
C HIS A 170 4.77 18.29 10.88
N GLN A 171 3.56 18.25 11.41
CA GLN A 171 2.48 19.22 11.19
C GLN A 171 1.72 19.49 12.50
N PRO A 172 2.36 20.03 13.54
CA PRO A 172 1.83 20.05 14.91
C PRO A 172 0.52 20.83 15.08
N ASN A 173 0.24 21.79 14.20
CA ASN A 173 -0.95 22.65 14.30
C ASN A 173 -2.08 22.23 13.36
N ARG A 174 -1.92 21.12 12.63
CA ARG A 174 -2.87 20.71 11.60
C ARG A 174 -3.97 19.77 12.12
N GLY A 175 -3.64 18.97 13.13
CA GLY A 175 -4.48 17.84 13.55
C GLY A 175 -4.31 16.63 12.63
N PHE A 176 -4.96 15.54 13.02
CA PHE A 176 -4.98 14.28 12.29
C PHE A 176 -6.38 13.68 12.33
N SER A 177 -6.94 13.37 11.16
CA SER A 177 -8.29 12.83 11.00
C SER A 177 -8.33 11.37 10.53
N GLY A 178 -7.21 10.65 10.65
CA GLY A 178 -7.12 9.25 10.26
C GLY A 178 -8.01 8.34 11.10
N THR A 179 -8.59 7.33 10.47
CA THR A 179 -9.54 6.42 11.10
C THR A 179 -9.15 4.95 10.93
N VAL A 180 -9.63 4.12 11.84
CA VAL A 180 -9.58 2.66 11.75
C VAL A 180 -11.01 2.14 11.78
N SER A 181 -11.38 1.30 10.84
CA SER A 181 -12.68 0.65 10.84
C SER A 181 -12.65 -0.75 10.22
N GLY A 182 -13.56 -1.61 10.71
CA GLY A 182 -13.80 -2.91 10.12
C GLY A 182 -14.67 -2.78 8.88
N ARG A 183 -14.26 -3.40 7.78
CA ARG A 183 -15.03 -3.44 6.53
C ARG A 183 -14.96 -4.82 5.88
N ASN A 184 -16.07 -5.23 5.28
CA ASN A 184 -16.15 -6.45 4.51
C ASN A 184 -15.73 -6.21 3.05
N LEU A 185 -14.50 -5.71 2.85
CA LEU A 185 -13.92 -5.57 1.52
C LEU A 185 -13.49 -6.95 1.00
N TYR A 186 -13.69 -7.18 -0.30
CA TYR A 186 -13.42 -8.47 -0.92
C TYR A 186 -12.02 -9.00 -0.59
N VAL A 187 -10.99 -8.19 -0.82
CA VAL A 187 -9.60 -8.60 -0.57
C VAL A 187 -9.29 -8.87 0.90
N LEU A 188 -9.93 -8.15 1.83
CA LEU A 188 -9.78 -8.40 3.26
C LEU A 188 -10.49 -9.69 3.70
N ALA A 189 -11.62 -10.00 3.08
CA ALA A 189 -12.40 -11.20 3.38
C ALA A 189 -11.75 -12.47 2.83
N HIS A 190 -11.06 -12.39 1.67
CA HIS A 190 -10.53 -13.55 0.93
C HIS A 190 -9.01 -13.72 1.05
N THR A 191 -8.32 -12.86 1.80
CA THR A 191 -6.89 -12.98 2.05
C THR A 191 -6.63 -13.66 3.38
N THR A 192 -5.87 -14.74 3.38
CA THR A 192 -5.61 -15.57 4.56
C THR A 192 -4.70 -14.90 5.60
N PRO A 193 -3.53 -14.31 5.25
CA PRO A 193 -2.72 -13.62 6.24
C PRO A 193 -3.45 -12.39 6.80
N ALA A 194 -3.12 -11.98 8.02
CA ALA A 194 -3.61 -10.73 8.56
C ALA A 194 -3.24 -9.58 7.64
N SER A 195 -4.17 -8.67 7.40
CA SER A 195 -4.05 -7.66 6.36
C SER A 195 -4.68 -6.33 6.75
N VAL A 196 -4.18 -5.26 6.15
CA VAL A 196 -4.73 -3.91 6.24
C VAL A 196 -4.94 -3.36 4.84
N PHE A 197 -6.03 -2.62 4.66
CA PHE A 197 -6.35 -1.87 3.45
C PHE A 197 -6.24 -0.39 3.79
N VAL A 198 -5.44 0.36 3.04
CA VAL A 198 -5.20 1.78 3.33
C VAL A 198 -5.68 2.66 2.19
N GLU A 199 -6.33 3.76 2.55
CA GLU A 199 -6.69 4.85 1.65
C GLU A 199 -5.84 6.07 2.00
N LEU A 200 -4.94 6.45 1.12
CA LEU A 200 -3.90 7.47 1.37
C LEU A 200 -4.32 8.87 0.88
N GLY A 201 -5.48 9.33 1.31
CA GLY A 201 -6.02 10.64 0.93
C GLY A 201 -7.09 10.58 -0.15
N ASN A 202 -7.66 11.74 -0.47
CA ASN A 202 -8.67 11.92 -1.51
C ASN A 202 -8.04 12.47 -2.79
N ILE A 203 -8.00 11.67 -3.85
CA ILE A 203 -7.39 12.04 -5.13
C ILE A 203 -8.04 13.26 -5.82
N GLN A 204 -9.27 13.62 -5.41
CA GLN A 204 -10.00 14.78 -5.92
C GLN A 204 -9.70 16.07 -5.16
N ASN A 205 -9.11 15.98 -3.95
CA ASN A 205 -8.86 17.13 -3.09
C ASN A 205 -7.47 17.71 -3.33
N THR A 206 -7.38 19.01 -3.58
CA THR A 206 -6.11 19.68 -3.91
C THR A 206 -5.07 19.60 -2.80
N PHE A 207 -5.49 19.57 -1.55
CA PHE A 207 -4.58 19.43 -0.42
C PHE A 207 -4.04 18.00 -0.32
N ASP A 208 -4.91 17.00 -0.45
CA ASP A 208 -4.52 15.59 -0.40
C ASP A 208 -3.66 15.16 -1.60
N GLN A 209 -3.87 15.78 -2.76
CA GLN A 209 -3.06 15.56 -3.96
C GLN A 209 -1.56 15.80 -3.74
N ARG A 210 -1.18 16.66 -2.79
CA ARG A 210 0.22 16.90 -2.44
C ARG A 210 0.94 15.63 -1.95
N ARG A 211 0.20 14.67 -1.36
CA ARG A 211 0.76 13.37 -0.95
C ARG A 211 1.17 12.53 -2.14
N LEU A 212 0.55 12.77 -3.29
CA LEU A 212 0.79 12.04 -4.52
C LEU A 212 1.81 12.75 -5.41
N VAL A 213 1.60 14.04 -5.71
CA VAL A 213 2.43 14.76 -6.68
C VAL A 213 3.81 15.15 -6.14
N ILE A 214 4.01 15.15 -4.84
CA ILE A 214 5.32 15.44 -4.24
C ILE A 214 6.02 14.11 -3.90
N PRO A 215 7.13 13.75 -4.58
CA PRO A 215 7.78 12.44 -4.40
C PRO A 215 8.25 12.19 -2.97
N SER A 216 8.75 13.22 -2.28
CA SER A 216 9.17 13.09 -0.87
C SER A 216 7.99 12.76 0.06
N ASN A 217 6.78 13.21 -0.28
CA ASN A 217 5.58 12.84 0.48
C ASN A 217 5.20 11.38 0.23
N ARG A 218 5.31 10.86 -1.00
CA ARG A 218 5.14 9.42 -1.28
C ARG A 218 6.14 8.59 -0.49
N GLN A 219 7.39 9.05 -0.44
CA GLN A 219 8.43 8.39 0.35
C GLN A 219 8.13 8.43 1.86
N ALA A 220 7.62 9.54 2.38
CA ALA A 220 7.22 9.67 3.78
C ALA A 220 6.08 8.69 4.13
N LEU A 221 5.05 8.61 3.29
CA LEU A 221 3.95 7.67 3.47
C LEU A 221 4.45 6.22 3.52
N ALA A 222 5.30 5.83 2.59
CA ALA A 222 5.91 4.49 2.54
C ALA A 222 6.72 4.20 3.81
N LYS A 223 7.51 5.16 4.28
CA LYS A 223 8.29 5.04 5.52
C LYS A 223 7.38 4.86 6.75
N TRP A 224 6.30 5.60 6.84
CA TRP A 224 5.37 5.50 7.97
C TRP A 224 4.60 4.18 7.97
N LEU A 225 4.25 3.67 6.79
CA LEU A 225 3.67 2.33 6.66
C LEU A 225 4.66 1.25 7.16
N MET A 226 5.92 1.33 6.77
CA MET A 226 6.97 0.43 7.29
C MET A 226 7.09 0.52 8.81
N GLU A 227 7.14 1.72 9.37
CA GLU A 227 7.23 1.92 10.82
C GLU A 227 6.00 1.36 11.56
N GLY A 228 4.81 1.45 10.96
CA GLY A 228 3.60 0.83 11.47
C GLY A 228 3.69 -0.70 11.52
N PHE A 229 4.26 -1.33 10.51
CA PHE A 229 4.55 -2.76 10.51
C PHE A 229 5.57 -3.16 11.58
N ILE A 230 6.64 -2.39 11.72
CA ILE A 230 7.66 -2.64 12.75
C ILE A 230 7.05 -2.54 14.15
N LYS A 231 6.17 -1.55 14.37
CA LYS A 231 5.43 -1.42 15.64
C LYS A 231 4.52 -2.62 15.91
N ASP A 232 3.85 -3.14 14.88
CA ASP A 232 2.96 -4.30 15.03
C ASP A 232 3.72 -5.62 15.28
N TYR A 233 4.93 -5.72 14.77
CA TYR A 233 5.80 -6.89 14.94
C TYR A 233 6.42 -6.97 16.33
N LYS A 234 6.79 -5.84 16.92
CA LYS A 234 7.39 -5.74 18.27
C LYS A 234 6.36 -5.87 19.36
#